data_b8be2a590d004e957227212ee73baae5
#
_entry.id   b8be2a590d004e957227212ee73baae5
#
_cell.length_a   1.000
_cell.length_b   1.000
_cell.length_c   1.000
_cell.angle_alpha   90.00
_cell.angle_beta   90.00
_cell.angle_gamma   90.00
#
_symmetry.space_group_name_H-M   'P 1'
#
loop_
_entity.id
_entity.type
_entity.pdbx_description
1 polymer ?
#
loop_
_entity_poly.entity_id
_entity_poly.type
_entity_poly.pdbx_seq_one_letter_code
_entity_poly.pdbx_strand_id
1 'polypeptide(L)'
;MRPMRQVDLCVIGSGPGGQKAAIQAAKLGKRVCVIEQREQVGGVAVHTGTIPSKALREMILRAGGTTSAAPRLDDFLEAGRGASLKQLWTYYDGVIQSETQIVRQQLAANQIELIHGAARFVDPHTIEAIGLAGSETVTAGAVVIAVGSVPARPTAVPFDGQTVFTTDELFSLPEIPHSLIVVGGGVIGTEYASMLAVLGVRVTLVESRPRLLEFVDGEIIEAFQYHLRQNGLTLRLAEHVVSIRVVPAAEGVHTATGRMVEVTLESGKTLVADCLLYCVGRQGATAGLELDKAGLEADARGRLKVDRDYHTAVPHISAVGDVIGFPALASTSMEQGRVAACRLFGEGCDSMVDVLPYGIYAIPEIAMVGRSEEDLTRAGQAYETGVAQYREIARGQLLGDAIGMLKLLIQPDTRAVLGVHAIGTGATELIHIGQAVLALGGTADYFVDAVFNYPTLAECYRVAALNALNKLRNA
;
A
#
# COMPACT_ATOMS: atom_id res chain seq x y z
N MET A 1 3.10 42.30 4.96
CA MET A 1 3.96 41.13 4.88
C MET A 1 4.00 40.48 6.25
N ARG A 2 3.63 39.20 6.39
CA ARG A 2 3.89 38.46 7.62
C ARG A 2 5.41 38.32 7.79
N PRO A 3 5.98 38.29 9.01
CA PRO A 3 7.41 38.14 9.20
C PRO A 3 7.90 36.86 8.55
N MET A 4 9.04 36.91 7.87
CA MET A 4 9.70 35.73 7.29
C MET A 4 10.08 34.77 8.41
N ARG A 5 9.58 33.55 8.33
CA ARG A 5 9.78 32.52 9.36
C ARG A 5 11.11 31.79 9.12
N GLN A 6 11.93 31.65 10.13
CA GLN A 6 13.20 30.95 10.05
C GLN A 6 13.17 29.67 10.89
N VAL A 7 13.46 28.52 10.27
CA VAL A 7 13.50 27.20 10.91
C VAL A 7 14.77 26.44 10.57
N ASP A 8 15.10 25.42 11.35
CA ASP A 8 16.23 24.54 11.05
C ASP A 8 15.85 23.49 10.00
N LEU A 9 14.59 23.02 10.03
CA LEU A 9 14.02 22.09 9.05
C LEU A 9 12.63 22.52 8.59
N CYS A 10 12.42 22.58 7.28
CA CYS A 10 11.10 22.64 6.66
C CYS A 10 10.77 21.28 6.02
N VAL A 11 9.64 20.70 6.40
CA VAL A 11 9.13 19.46 5.81
C VAL A 11 7.94 19.78 4.91
N ILE A 12 7.98 19.35 3.65
CA ILE A 12 6.89 19.56 2.70
C ILE A 12 6.06 18.27 2.59
N GLY A 13 4.87 18.30 3.18
CA GLY A 13 3.94 17.16 3.26
C GLY A 13 3.91 16.49 4.63
N SER A 14 2.70 16.26 5.15
CA SER A 14 2.43 15.63 6.45
C SER A 14 2.09 14.14 6.37
N GLY A 15 2.45 13.47 5.27
CA GLY A 15 2.35 12.02 5.14
C GLY A 15 3.31 11.29 6.09
N PRO A 16 3.29 9.92 6.10
CA PRO A 16 4.11 9.12 7.03
C PRO A 16 5.58 9.51 7.07
N GLY A 17 6.22 9.72 5.92
CA GLY A 17 7.62 10.13 5.84
C GLY A 17 7.87 11.50 6.42
N GLY A 18 7.03 12.48 6.06
CA GLY A 18 7.16 13.84 6.58
C GLY A 18 6.94 13.95 8.08
N GLN A 19 5.96 13.22 8.62
CA GLN A 19 5.73 13.16 10.08
C GLN A 19 6.96 12.66 10.83
N LYS A 20 7.55 11.56 10.38
CA LYS A 20 8.70 10.97 11.08
C LYS A 20 9.97 11.78 10.89
N ALA A 21 10.16 12.42 9.74
CA ALA A 21 11.24 13.38 9.55
C ALA A 21 11.12 14.58 10.51
N ALA A 22 9.93 15.18 10.57
CA ALA A 22 9.67 16.32 11.45
C ALA A 22 9.85 15.96 12.93
N ILE A 23 9.25 14.84 13.38
CA ILE A 23 9.35 14.39 14.78
C ILE A 23 10.80 14.06 15.16
N GLN A 24 11.55 13.38 14.27
CA GLN A 24 12.95 13.05 14.54
C GLN A 24 13.80 14.31 14.66
N ALA A 25 13.67 15.27 13.76
CA ALA A 25 14.40 16.51 13.82
C ALA A 25 14.05 17.33 15.11
N ALA A 26 12.78 17.38 15.48
CA ALA A 26 12.36 18.02 16.73
C ALA A 26 13.00 17.36 17.96
N LYS A 27 13.10 16.03 18.00
CA LYS A 27 13.80 15.30 19.07
C LYS A 27 15.31 15.55 19.09
N LEU A 28 15.91 15.96 17.98
CA LEU A 28 17.29 16.44 17.89
C LEU A 28 17.42 17.93 18.27
N GLY A 29 16.38 18.52 18.84
CA GLY A 29 16.40 19.92 19.31
C GLY A 29 16.29 20.96 18.20
N LYS A 30 15.85 20.59 17.00
CA LYS A 30 15.72 21.49 15.85
C LYS A 30 14.35 22.17 15.85
N ARG A 31 14.31 23.41 15.36
CA ARG A 31 13.05 24.13 15.08
C ARG A 31 12.49 23.62 13.75
N VAL A 32 11.30 23.07 13.79
CA VAL A 32 10.72 22.37 12.63
C VAL A 32 9.36 22.96 12.28
N CYS A 33 9.11 23.16 10.99
CA CYS A 33 7.77 23.33 10.45
C CYS A 33 7.41 22.26 9.43
N VAL A 34 6.12 21.99 9.31
CA VAL A 34 5.53 21.13 8.27
C VAL A 34 4.58 21.99 7.44
N ILE A 35 4.75 21.98 6.11
CA ILE A 35 3.83 22.60 5.17
C ILE A 35 2.92 21.52 4.61
N GLU A 36 1.60 21.67 4.78
CA GLU A 36 0.60 20.71 4.26
C GLU A 36 -0.43 21.43 3.39
N GLN A 37 -0.59 20.97 2.17
CA GLN A 37 -1.53 21.59 1.21
C GLN A 37 -3.00 21.29 1.51
N ARG A 38 -3.29 20.15 2.16
CA ARG A 38 -4.65 19.78 2.56
C ARG A 38 -4.99 20.40 3.91
N GLU A 39 -6.27 20.59 4.15
CA GLU A 39 -6.76 21.07 5.47
C GLU A 39 -6.47 20.04 6.58
N GLN A 40 -6.43 18.78 6.23
CA GLN A 40 -6.19 17.68 7.15
C GLN A 40 -4.81 17.05 6.93
N VAL A 41 -4.08 16.85 8.04
CA VAL A 41 -2.77 16.18 8.05
C VAL A 41 -2.91 14.67 7.89
N GLY A 42 -1.83 13.98 7.48
CA GLY A 42 -1.77 12.52 7.37
C GLY A 42 -1.48 12.00 5.95
N GLY A 43 -1.65 12.87 4.95
CA GLY A 43 -1.36 12.54 3.55
C GLY A 43 -2.23 11.42 3.00
N VAL A 44 -1.78 10.82 1.89
CA VAL A 44 -2.49 9.72 1.20
C VAL A 44 -2.73 8.52 2.12
N ALA A 45 -1.79 8.20 3.01
CA ALA A 45 -1.90 7.04 3.88
C ALA A 45 -3.13 7.09 4.80
N VAL A 46 -3.52 8.28 5.27
CA VAL A 46 -4.70 8.46 6.14
C VAL A 46 -5.98 8.68 5.33
N HIS A 47 -5.93 9.42 4.20
CA HIS A 47 -7.15 9.93 3.56
C HIS A 47 -7.65 9.15 2.35
N THR A 48 -6.77 8.58 1.53
CA THR A 48 -7.18 7.94 0.25
C THR A 48 -6.49 6.60 -0.03
N GLY A 49 -5.49 6.21 0.76
CA GLY A 49 -4.66 5.02 0.51
C GLY A 49 -4.75 3.95 1.59
N THR A 50 -3.70 3.86 2.41
CA THR A 50 -3.47 2.73 3.33
C THR A 50 -4.59 2.52 4.33
N ILE A 51 -4.91 3.50 5.17
CA ILE A 51 -5.92 3.36 6.23
C ILE A 51 -7.33 3.16 5.65
N PRO A 52 -7.79 3.95 4.65
CA PRO A 52 -9.09 3.76 4.03
C PRO A 52 -9.35 2.35 3.48
N SER A 53 -8.40 1.81 2.72
CA SER A 53 -8.57 0.48 2.13
C SER A 53 -8.59 -0.63 3.20
N LYS A 54 -7.80 -0.50 4.28
CA LYS A 54 -7.78 -1.48 5.38
C LYS A 54 -9.04 -1.38 6.23
N ALA A 55 -9.53 -0.16 6.49
CA ALA A 55 -10.82 0.04 7.16
C ALA A 55 -11.97 -0.61 6.38
N LEU A 56 -12.03 -0.38 5.05
CA LEU A 56 -13.01 -1.04 4.18
C LEU A 56 -12.90 -2.57 4.25
N ARG A 57 -11.67 -3.11 4.15
CA ARG A 57 -11.44 -4.54 4.23
C ARG A 57 -11.94 -5.14 5.54
N GLU A 58 -11.58 -4.55 6.68
CA GLU A 58 -12.02 -5.03 7.99
C GLU A 58 -13.55 -5.02 8.14
N MET A 59 -14.21 -4.02 7.59
CA MET A 59 -15.67 -3.96 7.58
C MET A 59 -16.28 -5.07 6.73
N ILE A 60 -15.73 -5.32 5.54
CA ILE A 60 -16.18 -6.41 4.65
C ILE A 60 -16.05 -7.76 5.35
N LEU A 61 -14.91 -8.02 5.99
CA LEU A 61 -14.67 -9.27 6.70
C LEU A 61 -15.63 -9.45 7.88
N ARG A 62 -15.91 -8.39 8.63
CA ARG A 62 -16.87 -8.43 9.76
C ARG A 62 -18.31 -8.63 9.30
N ALA A 63 -18.70 -8.00 8.20
CA ALA A 63 -20.06 -8.11 7.64
C ALA A 63 -20.31 -9.49 7.00
N GLY A 64 -19.26 -10.08 6.37
CA GLY A 64 -19.35 -11.35 5.66
C GLY A 64 -19.28 -12.60 6.53
N GLY A 65 -18.95 -12.48 7.82
CA GLY A 65 -18.59 -13.64 8.65
C GLY A 65 -17.25 -14.25 8.18
N THR A 66 -16.54 -14.91 9.09
CA THR A 66 -15.23 -15.53 8.81
C THR A 66 -15.33 -16.87 8.08
N THR A 67 -16.48 -17.23 7.51
CA THR A 67 -16.70 -18.52 6.85
C THR A 67 -16.56 -18.41 5.33
N SER A 68 -16.07 -19.45 4.71
CA SER A 68 -15.75 -19.62 3.30
C SER A 68 -16.91 -19.44 2.29
N ALA A 69 -18.12 -19.19 2.75
CA ALA A 69 -19.25 -18.75 1.94
C ALA A 69 -19.36 -17.22 2.08
N ALA A 70 -18.75 -16.48 1.16
CA ALA A 70 -18.95 -15.05 1.04
C ALA A 70 -20.47 -14.79 0.90
N PRO A 71 -21.09 -13.92 1.74
CA PRO A 71 -22.47 -13.53 1.51
C PRO A 71 -22.54 -12.84 0.15
N ARG A 72 -23.53 -13.19 -0.64
CA ARG A 72 -23.79 -12.48 -1.89
C ARG A 72 -24.18 -11.03 -1.57
N LEU A 73 -23.87 -10.13 -2.48
CA LEU A 73 -24.29 -8.72 -2.36
C LEU A 73 -25.78 -8.61 -2.05
N ASP A 74 -26.60 -9.51 -2.63
CA ASP A 74 -28.06 -9.57 -2.38
C ASP A 74 -28.35 -9.88 -0.91
N ASP A 75 -27.64 -10.85 -0.28
CA ASP A 75 -27.78 -11.18 1.14
C ASP A 75 -27.33 -10.02 2.03
N PHE A 76 -26.25 -9.33 1.67
CA PHE A 76 -25.73 -8.17 2.37
C PHE A 76 -26.65 -6.94 2.19
N LEU A 77 -27.19 -6.74 0.98
CA LEU A 77 -28.12 -5.66 0.65
C LEU A 77 -29.54 -5.96 1.16
N GLU A 78 -29.97 -7.24 1.24
CA GLU A 78 -31.25 -7.64 1.80
C GLU A 78 -31.28 -7.55 3.33
N ALA A 79 -30.17 -7.84 4.00
CA ALA A 79 -30.04 -7.66 5.45
C ALA A 79 -30.10 -6.18 5.89
N GLY A 80 -29.94 -5.22 4.96
CA GLY A 80 -29.93 -3.80 5.30
C GLY A 80 -29.85 -2.84 4.13
N ARG A 81 -30.77 -2.94 3.15
CA ARG A 81 -30.83 -1.98 2.02
C ARG A 81 -30.73 -0.53 2.51
N GLY A 82 -29.61 0.12 2.26
CA GLY A 82 -29.33 1.53 2.60
C GLY A 82 -28.70 1.79 3.99
N ALA A 83 -29.01 0.98 5.01
CA ALA A 83 -28.45 1.19 6.36
C ALA A 83 -26.99 0.74 6.46
N SER A 84 -26.62 -0.34 5.77
CA SER A 84 -25.28 -0.91 5.80
C SER A 84 -24.21 -0.03 5.14
N LEU A 85 -24.50 0.60 3.99
CA LEU A 85 -23.59 1.56 3.36
C LEU A 85 -23.36 2.78 4.24
N LYS A 86 -24.41 3.31 4.85
CA LYS A 86 -24.30 4.42 5.79
C LYS A 86 -23.48 4.05 7.02
N GLN A 87 -23.59 2.82 7.54
CA GLN A 87 -22.76 2.33 8.63
C GLN A 87 -21.29 2.16 8.20
N LEU A 88 -21.05 1.64 6.99
CA LEU A 88 -19.70 1.52 6.42
C LEU A 88 -19.04 2.90 6.33
N TRP A 89 -19.72 3.90 5.77
CA TRP A 89 -19.19 5.26 5.66
C TRP A 89 -18.97 5.92 7.02
N THR A 90 -19.88 5.73 7.98
CA THR A 90 -19.72 6.29 9.34
C THR A 90 -18.52 5.70 10.07
N TYR A 91 -18.29 4.39 9.92
CA TYR A 91 -17.11 3.75 10.52
C TYR A 91 -15.81 4.24 9.87
N TYR A 92 -15.80 4.33 8.55
CA TYR A 92 -14.67 4.84 7.77
C TYR A 92 -14.30 6.26 8.20
N ASP A 93 -15.25 7.18 8.25
CA ASP A 93 -15.03 8.55 8.67
C ASP A 93 -14.49 8.63 10.10
N GLY A 94 -14.99 7.81 11.01
CA GLY A 94 -14.51 7.73 12.39
C GLY A 94 -13.04 7.30 12.50
N VAL A 95 -12.61 6.32 11.69
CA VAL A 95 -11.20 5.88 11.65
C VAL A 95 -10.30 6.99 11.12
N ILE A 96 -10.69 7.64 10.02
CA ILE A 96 -9.90 8.73 9.42
C ILE A 96 -9.78 9.92 10.37
N GLN A 97 -10.85 10.30 11.06
CA GLN A 97 -10.83 11.38 12.05
C GLN A 97 -9.90 11.05 13.22
N SER A 98 -9.97 9.82 13.74
CA SER A 98 -9.10 9.34 14.81
C SER A 98 -7.62 9.40 14.41
N GLU A 99 -7.26 8.86 13.25
CA GLU A 99 -5.88 8.88 12.74
C GLU A 99 -5.39 10.32 12.50
N THR A 100 -6.22 11.17 11.91
CA THR A 100 -5.90 12.60 11.70
C THR A 100 -5.62 13.31 13.04
N GLN A 101 -6.42 13.01 14.06
CA GLN A 101 -6.22 13.59 15.40
C GLN A 101 -4.94 13.07 16.05
N ILE A 102 -4.61 11.78 15.89
CA ILE A 102 -3.35 11.21 16.39
C ILE A 102 -2.15 11.93 15.76
N VAL A 103 -2.17 12.12 14.44
CA VAL A 103 -1.10 12.86 13.74
C VAL A 103 -0.97 14.28 14.26
N ARG A 104 -2.08 15.03 14.39
CA ARG A 104 -2.07 16.40 14.93
C ARG A 104 -1.50 16.45 16.35
N GLN A 105 -1.91 15.52 17.21
CA GLN A 105 -1.39 15.42 18.58
C GLN A 105 0.11 15.12 18.61
N GLN A 106 0.60 14.23 17.78
CA GLN A 106 2.03 13.90 17.67
C GLN A 106 2.87 15.11 17.22
N LEU A 107 2.42 15.86 16.22
CA LEU A 107 3.08 17.07 15.77
C LEU A 107 3.11 18.13 16.88
N ALA A 108 1.97 18.38 17.53
CA ALA A 108 1.85 19.35 18.61
C ALA A 108 2.70 18.98 19.85
N ALA A 109 2.70 17.70 20.25
CA ALA A 109 3.50 17.21 21.38
C ALA A 109 5.02 17.37 21.16
N ASN A 110 5.47 17.42 19.90
CA ASN A 110 6.85 17.68 19.53
C ASN A 110 7.10 19.16 19.15
N GLN A 111 6.15 20.06 19.43
CA GLN A 111 6.23 21.51 19.15
C GLN A 111 6.52 21.83 17.69
N ILE A 112 6.05 20.97 16.77
CA ILE A 112 6.21 21.16 15.34
C ILE A 112 5.13 22.11 14.84
N GLU A 113 5.55 23.12 14.12
CA GLU A 113 4.65 24.14 13.60
C GLU A 113 4.03 23.65 12.26
N LEU A 114 2.69 23.72 12.17
CA LEU A 114 1.95 23.32 10.98
C LEU A 114 1.51 24.56 10.19
N ILE A 115 1.88 24.61 8.91
CA ILE A 115 1.53 25.67 7.97
C ILE A 115 0.64 25.06 6.90
N HIS A 116 -0.59 25.60 6.75
CA HIS A 116 -1.50 25.13 5.71
C HIS A 116 -1.31 25.91 4.41
N GLY A 117 -0.93 25.21 3.33
CA GLY A 117 -0.75 25.79 2.01
C GLY A 117 -0.01 24.87 1.05
N ALA A 118 -0.14 25.15 -0.24
CA ALA A 118 0.67 24.53 -1.28
C ALA A 118 2.09 25.11 -1.25
N ALA A 119 3.08 24.26 -1.07
CA ALA A 119 4.49 24.66 -1.02
C ALA A 119 5.05 24.81 -2.43
N ARG A 120 5.90 25.84 -2.63
CA ARG A 120 6.78 25.95 -3.80
C ARG A 120 8.12 26.55 -3.39
N PHE A 121 9.18 26.16 -4.08
CA PHE A 121 10.49 26.76 -3.88
C PHE A 121 10.55 28.18 -4.49
N VAL A 122 11.15 29.09 -3.78
CA VAL A 122 11.55 30.42 -4.28
C VAL A 122 13.06 30.40 -4.60
N ASP A 123 13.82 29.74 -3.76
CA ASP A 123 15.22 29.40 -3.91
C ASP A 123 15.52 28.12 -3.08
N PRO A 124 16.76 27.55 -3.07
CA PRO A 124 17.06 26.30 -2.36
C PRO A 124 16.78 26.29 -0.86
N HIS A 125 16.72 27.48 -0.21
CA HIS A 125 16.49 27.63 1.23
C HIS A 125 15.14 28.29 1.56
N THR A 126 14.44 28.81 0.54
CA THR A 126 13.21 29.61 0.76
C THR A 126 12.02 28.93 0.10
N ILE A 127 11.03 28.59 0.92
CA ILE A 127 9.79 27.95 0.51
C ILE A 127 8.63 28.92 0.76
N GLU A 128 7.77 29.11 -0.23
CA GLU A 128 6.51 29.82 -0.09
C GLU A 128 5.38 28.81 0.08
N ALA A 129 4.57 28.98 1.13
CA ALA A 129 3.34 28.24 1.37
C ALA A 129 2.14 29.11 0.95
N ILE A 130 1.40 28.71 -0.06
CA ILE A 130 0.24 29.43 -0.60
C ILE A 130 -1.04 28.80 -0.06
N GLY A 131 -1.67 29.45 0.89
CA GLY A 131 -2.92 29.03 1.52
C GLY A 131 -4.10 29.96 1.22
N LEU A 132 -5.29 29.58 1.69
CA LEU A 132 -6.52 30.38 1.53
C LEU A 132 -6.43 31.78 2.16
N ALA A 133 -5.65 31.93 3.24
CA ALA A 133 -5.46 33.19 3.96
C ALA A 133 -4.32 34.07 3.40
N GLY A 134 -3.74 33.68 2.26
CA GLY A 134 -2.59 34.33 1.61
C GLY A 134 -1.34 33.45 1.63
N SER A 135 -0.19 34.03 1.26
CA SER A 135 1.09 33.34 1.22
C SER A 135 1.93 33.65 2.47
N GLU A 136 2.73 32.67 2.87
CA GLU A 136 3.71 32.76 3.93
C GLU A 136 5.06 32.21 3.46
N THR A 137 6.16 32.91 3.77
CA THR A 137 7.50 32.51 3.36
C THR A 137 8.27 31.93 4.54
N VAL A 138 8.88 30.76 4.32
CA VAL A 138 9.73 30.03 5.29
C VAL A 138 11.14 29.93 4.74
N THR A 139 12.13 30.36 5.52
CA THR A 139 13.54 30.11 5.25
C THR A 139 14.03 28.97 6.15
N ALA A 140 14.62 27.93 5.55
CA ALA A 140 15.03 26.71 6.24
C ALA A 140 16.51 26.41 6.03
N GLY A 141 17.17 25.93 7.10
CA GLY A 141 18.53 25.40 7.01
C GLY A 141 18.60 24.12 6.19
N ALA A 142 17.59 23.26 6.32
CA ALA A 142 17.39 22.04 5.55
C ALA A 142 15.93 21.84 5.16
N VAL A 143 15.69 21.03 4.12
CA VAL A 143 14.34 20.72 3.60
C VAL A 143 14.17 19.22 3.42
N VAL A 144 13.00 18.67 3.78
CA VAL A 144 12.58 17.31 3.44
C VAL A 144 11.35 17.38 2.54
N ILE A 145 11.46 16.87 1.32
CA ILE A 145 10.35 16.75 0.38
C ILE A 145 9.66 15.41 0.61
N ALA A 146 8.46 15.43 1.20
CA ALA A 146 7.65 14.28 1.56
C ALA A 146 6.23 14.35 0.96
N VAL A 147 6.12 14.88 -0.26
CA VAL A 147 4.85 15.17 -0.94
C VAL A 147 4.09 13.93 -1.40
N GLY A 148 4.74 12.76 -1.36
CA GLY A 148 4.12 11.49 -1.72
C GLY A 148 3.82 11.36 -3.22
N SER A 149 2.72 10.69 -3.54
CA SER A 149 2.31 10.38 -4.91
C SER A 149 0.81 10.59 -5.13
N VAL A 150 0.43 10.73 -6.40
CA VAL A 150 -0.96 10.80 -6.88
C VAL A 150 -1.22 9.71 -7.92
N PRO A 151 -2.48 9.25 -8.11
CA PRO A 151 -2.80 8.32 -9.19
C PRO A 151 -2.44 8.91 -10.55
N ALA A 152 -1.91 8.06 -11.44
CA ALA A 152 -1.68 8.47 -12.82
C ALA A 152 -3.03 8.67 -13.55
N ARG A 153 -3.17 9.79 -14.27
CA ARG A 153 -4.37 10.13 -15.06
C ARG A 153 -3.99 10.42 -16.51
N PRO A 154 -3.79 9.36 -17.34
CA PRO A 154 -3.53 9.55 -18.76
C PRO A 154 -4.69 10.31 -19.45
N THR A 155 -4.37 11.23 -20.36
CA THR A 155 -5.38 12.03 -21.08
C THR A 155 -6.29 11.21 -21.99
N ALA A 156 -5.86 10.02 -22.39
CA ALA A 156 -6.66 9.09 -23.19
C ALA A 156 -7.76 8.38 -22.38
N VAL A 157 -7.75 8.46 -21.04
CA VAL A 157 -8.75 7.83 -20.16
C VAL A 157 -9.77 8.90 -19.75
N PRO A 158 -11.08 8.69 -19.99
CA PRO A 158 -12.12 9.68 -19.76
C PRO A 158 -12.57 9.70 -18.29
N PHE A 159 -11.70 10.14 -17.38
CA PHE A 159 -12.02 10.25 -15.96
C PHE A 159 -13.13 11.27 -15.72
N ASP A 160 -14.21 10.85 -15.06
CA ASP A 160 -15.33 11.69 -14.62
C ASP A 160 -15.57 11.63 -13.10
N GLY A 161 -14.79 10.82 -12.39
CA GLY A 161 -14.88 10.65 -10.94
C GLY A 161 -16.06 9.79 -10.46
N GLN A 162 -16.88 9.24 -11.37
CA GLN A 162 -18.06 8.44 -11.04
C GLN A 162 -18.14 7.15 -11.87
N THR A 163 -18.09 7.25 -13.21
CA THR A 163 -18.13 6.09 -14.10
C THR A 163 -16.71 5.56 -14.34
N VAL A 164 -15.75 6.47 -14.55
CA VAL A 164 -14.31 6.17 -14.66
C VAL A 164 -13.57 6.97 -13.61
N PHE A 165 -12.93 6.30 -12.67
CA PHE A 165 -12.34 6.91 -11.49
C PHE A 165 -11.04 6.21 -11.07
N THR A 166 -10.31 6.84 -10.15
CA THR A 166 -9.16 6.27 -9.43
C THR A 166 -9.55 5.93 -7.99
N THR A 167 -8.63 5.40 -7.19
CA THR A 167 -8.90 5.11 -5.77
C THR A 167 -9.26 6.33 -4.94
N ASP A 168 -8.86 7.52 -5.38
CA ASP A 168 -9.12 8.75 -4.63
C ASP A 168 -10.61 9.13 -4.62
N GLU A 169 -11.37 8.69 -5.63
CA GLU A 169 -12.81 8.94 -5.74
C GLU A 169 -13.69 7.78 -5.26
N LEU A 170 -13.12 6.58 -5.05
CA LEU A 170 -13.89 5.37 -4.73
C LEU A 170 -14.86 5.58 -3.55
N PHE A 171 -14.37 6.22 -2.49
CA PHE A 171 -15.16 6.48 -1.28
C PHE A 171 -16.19 7.61 -1.43
N SER A 172 -16.17 8.31 -2.56
CA SER A 172 -17.13 9.35 -2.91
C SER A 172 -18.24 8.87 -3.83
N LEU A 173 -18.22 7.58 -4.23
CA LEU A 173 -19.26 7.00 -5.07
C LEU A 173 -20.62 7.00 -4.32
N PRO A 174 -21.72 7.35 -4.99
CA PRO A 174 -23.04 7.42 -4.37
C PRO A 174 -23.57 6.04 -3.95
N GLU A 175 -23.15 4.99 -4.65
CA GLU A 175 -23.53 3.60 -4.37
C GLU A 175 -22.42 2.63 -4.81
N ILE A 176 -22.45 1.40 -4.28
CA ILE A 176 -21.56 0.32 -4.75
C ILE A 176 -22.08 -0.14 -6.12
N PRO A 177 -21.22 -0.18 -7.17
CA PRO A 177 -21.64 -0.62 -8.51
C PRO A 177 -21.97 -2.12 -8.52
N HIS A 178 -22.88 -2.56 -9.38
CA HIS A 178 -23.16 -4.00 -9.58
C HIS A 178 -22.06 -4.69 -10.38
N SER A 179 -21.37 -3.94 -11.25
CA SER A 179 -20.26 -4.46 -12.04
C SER A 179 -19.11 -3.44 -12.14
N LEU A 180 -17.89 -3.94 -12.07
CA LEU A 180 -16.68 -3.12 -12.06
C LEU A 180 -15.59 -3.74 -12.94
N ILE A 181 -15.00 -2.92 -13.82
CA ILE A 181 -13.72 -3.25 -14.46
C ILE A 181 -12.61 -2.60 -13.64
N VAL A 182 -11.62 -3.38 -13.22
CA VAL A 182 -10.38 -2.87 -12.59
C VAL A 182 -9.27 -3.00 -13.62
N VAL A 183 -8.63 -1.89 -13.97
CA VAL A 183 -7.49 -1.87 -14.89
C VAL A 183 -6.20 -1.69 -14.09
N GLY A 184 -5.34 -2.71 -14.15
CA GLY A 184 -4.07 -2.80 -13.43
C GLY A 184 -4.10 -3.78 -12.25
N GLY A 185 -3.36 -4.89 -12.36
CA GLY A 185 -3.21 -5.97 -11.37
C GLY A 185 -2.04 -5.77 -10.41
N GLY A 186 -1.69 -4.52 -10.09
CA GLY A 186 -0.78 -4.16 -9.00
C GLY A 186 -1.47 -4.28 -7.64
N VAL A 187 -0.76 -3.93 -6.55
CA VAL A 187 -1.26 -4.03 -5.17
C VAL A 187 -2.62 -3.38 -5.00
N ILE A 188 -2.76 -2.13 -5.43
CA ILE A 188 -3.98 -1.34 -5.26
C ILE A 188 -5.17 -1.99 -6.00
N GLY A 189 -5.00 -2.28 -7.30
CA GLY A 189 -6.07 -2.89 -8.10
C GLY A 189 -6.47 -4.26 -7.58
N THR A 190 -5.51 -5.06 -7.15
CA THR A 190 -5.74 -6.41 -6.61
C THR A 190 -6.45 -6.37 -5.25
N GLU A 191 -6.06 -5.45 -4.35
CA GLU A 191 -6.73 -5.25 -3.06
C GLU A 191 -8.22 -4.88 -3.27
N TYR A 192 -8.50 -3.83 -4.04
CA TYR A 192 -9.88 -3.40 -4.25
C TYR A 192 -10.71 -4.41 -5.06
N ALA A 193 -10.10 -5.04 -6.08
CA ALA A 193 -10.81 -6.08 -6.84
C ALA A 193 -11.26 -7.25 -5.94
N SER A 194 -10.38 -7.73 -5.05
CA SER A 194 -10.71 -8.82 -4.13
C SER A 194 -11.77 -8.42 -3.11
N MET A 195 -11.67 -7.22 -2.54
CA MET A 195 -12.63 -6.69 -1.57
C MET A 195 -14.03 -6.52 -2.18
N LEU A 196 -14.11 -5.89 -3.36
CA LEU A 196 -15.39 -5.64 -4.01
C LEU A 196 -16.04 -6.92 -4.54
N ALA A 197 -15.24 -7.91 -4.98
CA ALA A 197 -15.76 -9.23 -5.35
C ALA A 197 -16.41 -9.95 -4.16
N VAL A 198 -15.82 -9.87 -2.97
CA VAL A 198 -16.40 -10.42 -1.72
C VAL A 198 -17.72 -9.73 -1.35
N LEU A 199 -17.86 -8.43 -1.66
CA LEU A 199 -19.13 -7.72 -1.53
C LEU A 199 -20.19 -8.11 -2.58
N GLY A 200 -19.87 -9.02 -3.51
CA GLY A 200 -20.79 -9.48 -4.56
C GLY A 200 -20.78 -8.62 -5.82
N VAL A 201 -19.89 -7.62 -5.93
CA VAL A 201 -19.69 -6.89 -7.19
C VAL A 201 -19.11 -7.83 -8.25
N ARG A 202 -19.65 -7.83 -9.46
CA ARG A 202 -19.11 -8.58 -10.59
C ARG A 202 -17.84 -7.90 -11.09
N VAL A 203 -16.69 -8.33 -10.59
CA VAL A 203 -15.39 -7.69 -10.88
C VAL A 203 -14.69 -8.40 -12.03
N THR A 204 -14.24 -7.63 -13.03
CA THR A 204 -13.27 -8.05 -14.06
C THR A 204 -11.98 -7.27 -13.87
N LEU A 205 -10.89 -7.94 -13.53
CA LEU A 205 -9.57 -7.35 -13.42
C LEU A 205 -8.78 -7.61 -14.69
N VAL A 206 -8.30 -6.54 -15.33
CA VAL A 206 -7.48 -6.56 -16.55
C VAL A 206 -6.04 -6.20 -16.20
N GLU A 207 -5.10 -7.08 -16.54
CA GLU A 207 -3.67 -6.90 -16.30
C GLU A 207 -2.88 -7.26 -17.55
N SER A 208 -1.96 -6.38 -17.97
CA SER A 208 -1.12 -6.57 -19.15
C SER A 208 -0.07 -7.67 -18.99
N ARG A 209 0.36 -7.95 -17.77
CA ARG A 209 1.32 -8.99 -17.44
C ARG A 209 0.64 -10.36 -17.36
N PRO A 210 1.42 -11.47 -17.54
CA PRO A 210 0.87 -12.82 -17.52
C PRO A 210 0.41 -13.30 -16.13
N ARG A 211 0.85 -12.64 -15.05
CA ARG A 211 0.42 -12.93 -13.67
C ARG A 211 0.25 -11.63 -12.86
N LEU A 212 -0.54 -11.70 -11.80
CA LEU A 212 -0.66 -10.61 -10.81
C LEU A 212 0.63 -10.52 -9.98
N LEU A 213 0.96 -9.31 -9.50
CA LEU A 213 1.96 -9.10 -8.44
C LEU A 213 3.27 -9.87 -8.67
N GLU A 214 3.92 -9.67 -9.82
CA GLU A 214 5.10 -10.45 -10.27
C GLU A 214 6.27 -10.52 -9.28
N PHE A 215 6.32 -9.62 -8.31
CA PHE A 215 7.33 -9.58 -7.26
C PHE A 215 7.03 -10.51 -6.07
N VAL A 216 5.85 -11.12 -6.02
CA VAL A 216 5.46 -12.09 -5.01
C VAL A 216 5.84 -13.49 -5.49
N ASP A 217 6.23 -14.37 -4.57
CA ASP A 217 6.53 -15.77 -4.82
C ASP A 217 5.45 -16.46 -5.67
N GLY A 218 5.87 -17.24 -6.67
CA GLY A 218 4.99 -17.83 -7.69
C GLY A 218 3.91 -18.73 -7.11
N GLU A 219 4.24 -19.60 -6.15
CA GLU A 219 3.28 -20.53 -5.54
C GLU A 219 2.19 -19.77 -4.76
N ILE A 220 2.58 -18.70 -4.06
CA ILE A 220 1.64 -17.82 -3.35
C ILE A 220 0.68 -17.15 -4.33
N ILE A 221 1.19 -16.64 -5.47
CA ILE A 221 0.35 -15.98 -6.47
C ILE A 221 -0.57 -16.96 -7.21
N GLU A 222 -0.12 -18.15 -7.49
CA GLU A 222 -0.97 -19.19 -8.09
C GLU A 222 -2.16 -19.53 -7.18
N ALA A 223 -1.89 -19.77 -5.90
CA ALA A 223 -2.92 -20.00 -4.88
C ALA A 223 -3.89 -18.80 -4.78
N PHE A 224 -3.36 -17.59 -4.78
CA PHE A 224 -4.15 -16.38 -4.73
C PHE A 224 -5.04 -16.20 -5.96
N GLN A 225 -4.50 -16.32 -7.18
CA GLN A 225 -5.26 -16.19 -8.43
C GLN A 225 -6.35 -17.27 -8.55
N TYR A 226 -6.04 -18.49 -8.09
CA TYR A 226 -7.04 -19.54 -8.03
C TYR A 226 -8.20 -19.16 -7.12
N HIS A 227 -7.90 -18.65 -5.92
CA HIS A 227 -8.91 -18.24 -4.94
C HIS A 227 -9.75 -17.05 -5.43
N LEU A 228 -9.14 -16.05 -6.06
CA LEU A 228 -9.88 -14.94 -6.65
C LEU A 228 -10.94 -15.43 -7.65
N ARG A 229 -10.60 -16.42 -8.50
CA ARG A 229 -11.55 -17.02 -9.44
C ARG A 229 -12.66 -17.80 -8.75
N GLN A 230 -12.36 -18.51 -7.67
CA GLN A 230 -13.37 -19.19 -6.84
C GLN A 230 -14.37 -18.19 -6.23
N ASN A 231 -13.91 -17.01 -5.88
CA ASN A 231 -14.75 -15.91 -5.37
C ASN A 231 -15.47 -15.13 -6.47
N GLY A 232 -15.51 -15.65 -7.72
CA GLY A 232 -16.27 -15.06 -8.82
C GLY A 232 -15.57 -13.91 -9.55
N LEU A 233 -14.32 -13.58 -9.22
CA LEU A 233 -13.57 -12.53 -9.90
C LEU A 233 -13.08 -13.03 -11.26
N THR A 234 -13.33 -12.29 -12.33
CA THR A 234 -12.81 -12.57 -13.67
C THR A 234 -11.43 -11.96 -13.84
N LEU A 235 -10.40 -12.79 -14.07
CA LEU A 235 -9.05 -12.34 -14.39
C LEU A 235 -8.83 -12.34 -15.90
N ARG A 236 -8.40 -11.20 -16.45
CA ARG A 236 -7.93 -11.00 -17.82
C ARG A 236 -6.45 -10.65 -17.77
N LEU A 237 -5.62 -11.69 -17.73
CA LEU A 237 -4.15 -11.56 -17.69
C LEU A 237 -3.58 -11.59 -19.10
N ALA A 238 -2.40 -10.98 -19.30
CA ALA A 238 -1.76 -10.78 -20.60
C ALA A 238 -2.69 -10.07 -21.61
N GLU A 239 -3.50 -9.11 -21.13
CA GLU A 239 -4.44 -8.33 -21.93
C GLU A 239 -4.18 -6.84 -21.77
N HIS A 240 -3.99 -6.13 -22.86
CA HIS A 240 -3.84 -4.69 -22.89
C HIS A 240 -5.17 -3.98 -23.16
N VAL A 241 -5.42 -2.88 -22.45
CA VAL A 241 -6.55 -1.99 -22.72
C VAL A 241 -6.16 -1.07 -23.87
N VAL A 242 -6.94 -1.11 -24.95
CA VAL A 242 -6.75 -0.28 -26.14
C VAL A 242 -7.55 1.01 -26.05
N SER A 243 -8.81 0.94 -25.59
CA SER A 243 -9.65 2.12 -25.44
C SER A 243 -10.63 1.98 -24.28
N ILE A 244 -10.98 3.10 -23.68
CA ILE A 244 -11.99 3.22 -22.63
C ILE A 244 -12.96 4.30 -23.09
N ARG A 245 -14.26 3.97 -23.12
CA ARG A 245 -15.33 4.91 -23.51
C ARG A 245 -16.44 4.88 -22.47
N VAL A 246 -16.99 6.04 -22.17
CA VAL A 246 -18.23 6.16 -21.38
C VAL A 246 -19.41 6.19 -22.37
N VAL A 247 -20.37 5.30 -22.15
CA VAL A 247 -21.55 5.12 -23.02
C VAL A 247 -22.82 5.23 -22.18
N PRO A 248 -23.97 5.59 -22.77
CA PRO A 248 -25.26 5.55 -22.07
C PRO A 248 -25.55 4.12 -21.56
N ALA A 249 -26.20 4.01 -20.40
CA ALA A 249 -26.69 2.71 -19.92
C ALA A 249 -27.74 2.16 -20.91
N ALA A 250 -27.70 0.83 -21.12
CA ALA A 250 -28.70 0.17 -21.94
C ALA A 250 -30.10 0.32 -21.32
N GLU A 251 -31.15 0.26 -22.15
CA GLU A 251 -32.52 0.34 -21.68
C GLU A 251 -32.81 -0.77 -20.64
N GLY A 252 -33.40 -0.37 -19.50
CA GLY A 252 -33.65 -1.27 -18.38
C GLY A 252 -32.47 -1.57 -17.47
N VAL A 253 -31.26 -1.05 -17.74
CA VAL A 253 -30.09 -1.17 -16.86
C VAL A 253 -30.03 0.06 -15.94
N HIS A 254 -30.11 -0.20 -14.64
CA HIS A 254 -29.94 0.84 -13.63
C HIS A 254 -28.47 0.97 -13.24
N THR A 255 -27.93 2.19 -13.33
CA THR A 255 -26.63 2.57 -12.79
C THR A 255 -26.74 3.93 -12.12
N ALA A 256 -25.91 4.22 -11.12
CA ALA A 256 -25.93 5.49 -10.39
C ALA A 256 -25.84 6.74 -11.29
N THR A 257 -25.18 6.61 -12.43
CA THR A 257 -24.89 7.73 -13.36
C THR A 257 -25.77 7.72 -14.61
N GLY A 258 -26.59 6.70 -14.84
CA GLY A 258 -27.25 6.46 -16.13
C GLY A 258 -26.27 6.15 -17.27
N ARG A 259 -25.00 5.86 -16.95
CA ARG A 259 -23.91 5.59 -17.90
C ARG A 259 -23.22 4.29 -17.54
N MET A 260 -22.49 3.73 -18.49
CA MET A 260 -21.64 2.56 -18.37
C MET A 260 -20.27 2.83 -18.98
N VAL A 261 -19.31 2.00 -18.67
CA VAL A 261 -18.01 2.02 -19.32
C VAL A 261 -17.86 0.85 -20.28
N GLU A 262 -17.34 1.11 -21.46
CA GLU A 262 -16.97 0.12 -22.46
C GLU A 262 -15.45 0.14 -22.64
N VAL A 263 -14.83 -1.05 -22.52
CA VAL A 263 -13.37 -1.23 -22.61
C VAL A 263 -13.06 -2.20 -23.74
N THR A 264 -12.27 -1.76 -24.72
CA THR A 264 -11.76 -2.63 -25.79
C THR A 264 -10.38 -3.14 -25.41
N LEU A 265 -10.18 -4.45 -25.51
CA LEU A 265 -8.91 -5.12 -25.25
C LEU A 265 -8.16 -5.39 -26.56
N GLU A 266 -6.83 -5.58 -26.48
CA GLU A 266 -5.96 -5.88 -27.64
C GLU A 266 -6.40 -7.16 -28.37
N SER A 267 -6.94 -8.13 -27.66
CA SER A 267 -7.51 -9.36 -28.25
C SER A 267 -8.80 -9.14 -29.07
N GLY A 268 -9.28 -7.87 -29.17
CA GLY A 268 -10.54 -7.51 -29.83
C GLY A 268 -11.80 -7.73 -28.97
N LYS A 269 -11.66 -8.23 -27.74
CA LYS A 269 -12.79 -8.38 -26.81
C LYS A 269 -13.26 -7.02 -26.30
N THR A 270 -14.55 -6.88 -26.09
CA THR A 270 -15.16 -5.72 -25.46
C THR A 270 -15.75 -6.11 -24.11
N LEU A 271 -15.42 -5.35 -23.08
CA LEU A 271 -15.96 -5.48 -21.72
C LEU A 271 -16.89 -4.29 -21.45
N VAL A 272 -17.99 -4.55 -20.75
CA VAL A 272 -18.94 -3.51 -20.35
C VAL A 272 -19.25 -3.68 -18.86
N ALA A 273 -19.23 -2.55 -18.11
CA ALA A 273 -19.55 -2.54 -16.70
C ALA A 273 -20.15 -1.17 -16.29
N ASP A 274 -20.74 -1.11 -15.09
CA ASP A 274 -21.26 0.15 -14.53
C ASP A 274 -20.15 1.18 -14.34
N CYS A 275 -18.99 0.71 -13.84
CA CYS A 275 -17.86 1.57 -13.52
C CYS A 275 -16.52 0.95 -13.89
N LEU A 276 -15.49 1.81 -13.94
CA LEU A 276 -14.09 1.41 -14.11
C LEU A 276 -13.20 2.09 -13.06
N LEU A 277 -12.46 1.26 -12.33
CA LEU A 277 -11.40 1.69 -11.43
C LEU A 277 -10.03 1.57 -12.13
N TYR A 278 -9.39 2.71 -12.34
CA TYR A 278 -8.08 2.77 -13.00
C TYR A 278 -6.94 2.76 -11.98
N CYS A 279 -6.13 1.70 -11.99
CA CYS A 279 -5.05 1.45 -11.03
C CYS A 279 -3.67 1.29 -11.69
N VAL A 280 -3.46 1.86 -12.89
CA VAL A 280 -2.19 1.74 -13.63
C VAL A 280 -1.24 2.87 -13.25
N GLY A 281 -0.48 2.63 -12.20
CA GLY A 281 0.64 3.48 -11.78
C GLY A 281 0.27 4.68 -10.91
N ARG A 282 1.31 5.21 -10.27
CA ARG A 282 1.28 6.45 -9.48
C ARG A 282 2.42 7.34 -9.94
N GLN A 283 2.27 8.65 -9.75
CA GLN A 283 3.25 9.68 -10.07
C GLN A 283 3.65 10.43 -8.82
N GLY A 284 4.90 10.86 -8.69
CA GLY A 284 5.34 11.75 -7.63
C GLY A 284 4.55 13.07 -7.67
N ALA A 285 4.11 13.54 -6.51
CA ALA A 285 3.29 14.75 -6.40
C ALA A 285 4.16 16.04 -6.42
N THR A 286 5.11 16.12 -7.33
CA THR A 286 6.07 17.22 -7.44
C THR A 286 5.58 18.39 -8.30
N ALA A 287 4.46 18.24 -8.99
CA ALA A 287 3.87 19.31 -9.80
C ALA A 287 3.56 20.55 -8.93
N GLY A 288 4.01 21.71 -9.36
CA GLY A 288 3.82 22.96 -8.62
C GLY A 288 4.86 23.28 -7.55
N LEU A 289 5.82 22.37 -7.24
CA LEU A 289 6.91 22.66 -6.31
C LEU A 289 7.95 23.64 -6.85
N GLU A 290 7.98 23.90 -8.17
CA GLU A 290 8.99 24.75 -8.83
C GLU A 290 10.43 24.28 -8.48
N LEU A 291 10.67 22.97 -8.67
CA LEU A 291 11.92 22.28 -8.30
C LEU A 291 13.18 22.88 -8.93
N ASP A 292 13.06 23.44 -10.12
CA ASP A 292 14.14 24.13 -10.84
C ASP A 292 14.74 25.28 -10.03
N LYS A 293 13.94 26.01 -9.26
CA LYS A 293 14.39 27.07 -8.36
C LYS A 293 15.23 26.57 -7.18
N ALA A 294 15.06 25.30 -6.83
CA ALA A 294 15.90 24.61 -5.83
C ALA A 294 17.10 23.88 -6.46
N GLY A 295 17.27 23.93 -7.78
CA GLY A 295 18.30 23.18 -8.49
C GLY A 295 18.01 21.67 -8.58
N LEU A 296 16.72 21.29 -8.54
CA LEU A 296 16.24 19.91 -8.58
C LEU A 296 15.44 19.64 -9.85
N GLU A 297 15.40 18.38 -10.25
CA GLU A 297 14.62 17.90 -11.38
C GLU A 297 13.92 16.58 -11.00
N ALA A 298 12.68 16.42 -11.43
CA ALA A 298 11.94 15.17 -11.30
C ALA A 298 12.02 14.36 -12.62
N ASP A 299 11.93 13.02 -12.50
CA ASP A 299 11.82 12.16 -13.68
C ASP A 299 10.45 12.31 -14.38
N ALA A 300 10.27 11.60 -15.52
CA ALA A 300 9.02 11.62 -16.29
C ALA A 300 7.78 11.15 -15.50
N ARG A 301 7.98 10.53 -14.32
CA ARG A 301 6.91 10.14 -13.41
C ARG A 301 6.81 11.06 -12.19
N GLY A 302 7.43 12.22 -12.22
CA GLY A 302 7.42 13.17 -11.10
C GLY A 302 8.22 12.73 -9.88
N ARG A 303 9.14 11.76 -10.01
CA ARG A 303 9.90 11.22 -8.88
C ARG A 303 11.25 11.91 -8.75
N LEU A 304 11.72 12.04 -7.50
CA LEU A 304 13.02 12.60 -7.16
C LEU A 304 14.06 11.50 -6.97
N LYS A 305 15.24 11.69 -7.53
CA LYS A 305 16.40 10.83 -7.32
C LYS A 305 17.09 11.22 -6.02
N VAL A 306 17.43 10.21 -5.20
CA VAL A 306 18.17 10.37 -3.94
C VAL A 306 19.32 9.36 -3.85
N ASP A 307 20.26 9.64 -2.97
CA ASP A 307 21.29 8.69 -2.56
C ASP A 307 20.82 7.73 -1.44
N ARG A 308 21.74 6.95 -0.85
CA ARG A 308 21.44 5.98 0.22
C ARG A 308 20.96 6.64 1.52
N ASP A 309 21.34 7.89 1.74
CA ASP A 309 21.05 8.69 2.91
C ASP A 309 19.84 9.62 2.66
N TYR A 310 19.12 9.40 1.53
CA TYR A 310 17.95 10.16 1.06
C TYR A 310 18.25 11.60 0.67
N HIS A 311 19.53 12.00 0.46
CA HIS A 311 19.87 13.31 -0.08
C HIS A 311 19.58 13.38 -1.58
N THR A 312 19.06 14.53 -2.01
CA THR A 312 18.95 14.87 -3.43
C THR A 312 20.30 15.34 -3.99
N ALA A 313 20.31 15.86 -5.22
CA ALA A 313 21.50 16.51 -5.78
C ALA A 313 21.90 17.77 -4.98
N VAL A 314 21.01 18.32 -4.16
CA VAL A 314 21.26 19.50 -3.32
C VAL A 314 21.43 19.02 -1.86
N PRO A 315 22.61 19.12 -1.24
CA PRO A 315 22.96 18.40 -0.01
C PRO A 315 22.08 18.68 1.21
N HIS A 316 21.47 19.88 1.33
CA HIS A 316 20.57 20.23 2.41
C HIS A 316 19.09 19.93 2.11
N ILE A 317 18.82 19.31 0.94
CA ILE A 317 17.46 18.90 0.56
C ILE A 317 17.43 17.37 0.44
N SER A 318 16.59 16.73 1.23
CA SER A 318 16.28 15.30 1.17
C SER A 318 14.88 15.06 0.61
N ALA A 319 14.64 13.85 0.07
CA ALA A 319 13.32 13.42 -0.35
C ALA A 319 13.02 12.01 0.18
N VAL A 320 11.76 11.77 0.62
CA VAL A 320 11.37 10.51 1.26
C VAL A 320 9.94 10.10 0.89
N GLY A 321 9.65 8.82 0.98
CA GLY A 321 8.34 8.25 0.69
C GLY A 321 8.08 8.06 -0.80
N ASP A 322 6.81 8.00 -1.19
CA ASP A 322 6.41 7.64 -2.55
C ASP A 322 7.02 8.53 -3.63
N VAL A 323 7.41 9.77 -3.29
CA VAL A 323 8.03 10.71 -4.23
C VAL A 323 9.39 10.24 -4.75
N ILE A 324 10.08 9.34 -4.03
CA ILE A 324 11.33 8.72 -4.49
C ILE A 324 11.10 7.36 -5.18
N GLY A 325 9.85 6.87 -5.22
CA GLY A 325 9.49 5.62 -5.89
C GLY A 325 9.47 4.41 -4.98
N PHE A 326 9.89 3.25 -5.51
CA PHE A 326 9.89 1.99 -4.77
C PHE A 326 10.74 2.08 -3.49
N PRO A 327 10.29 1.47 -2.36
CA PRO A 327 9.16 0.52 -2.23
C PRO A 327 7.77 1.14 -2.01
N ALA A 328 7.61 2.44 -1.83
CA ALA A 328 6.33 3.16 -1.75
C ALA A 328 5.33 2.54 -0.74
N LEU A 329 5.83 2.22 0.46
CA LEU A 329 5.05 1.71 1.59
C LEU A 329 5.03 2.75 2.71
N ALA A 330 3.94 2.83 3.46
CA ALA A 330 3.83 3.76 4.59
C ALA A 330 4.92 3.52 5.65
N SER A 331 5.17 2.25 5.98
CA SER A 331 6.21 1.85 6.95
C SER A 331 7.62 2.23 6.51
N THR A 332 7.97 1.98 5.24
CA THR A 332 9.27 2.40 4.68
C THR A 332 9.39 3.90 4.61
N SER A 333 8.32 4.61 4.24
CA SER A 333 8.30 6.07 4.23
C SER A 333 8.58 6.65 5.61
N MET A 334 8.01 6.05 6.68
CA MET A 334 8.26 6.45 8.06
C MET A 334 9.75 6.32 8.42
N GLU A 335 10.36 5.18 8.09
CA GLU A 335 11.76 4.93 8.37
C GLU A 335 12.68 5.83 7.53
N GLN A 336 12.40 6.01 6.25
CA GLN A 336 13.10 6.94 5.38
C GLN A 336 13.11 8.35 5.95
N GLY A 337 11.95 8.83 6.43
CA GLY A 337 11.83 10.15 7.08
C GLY A 337 12.69 10.27 8.32
N ARG A 338 12.70 9.25 9.18
CA ARG A 338 13.53 9.21 10.39
C ARG A 338 15.02 9.27 10.05
N VAL A 339 15.46 8.43 9.12
CA VAL A 339 16.85 8.36 8.68
C VAL A 339 17.30 9.65 8.01
N ALA A 340 16.50 10.18 7.08
CA ALA A 340 16.83 11.44 6.40
C ALA A 340 17.03 12.61 7.39
N ALA A 341 16.18 12.70 8.42
CA ALA A 341 16.35 13.73 9.45
C ALA A 341 17.64 13.54 10.26
N CYS A 342 18.01 12.30 10.63
CA CYS A 342 19.28 12.03 11.30
C CYS A 342 20.46 12.46 10.42
N ARG A 343 20.48 12.05 9.15
CA ARG A 343 21.58 12.33 8.21
C ARG A 343 21.74 13.82 7.92
N LEU A 344 20.65 14.55 7.74
CA LEU A 344 20.66 16.01 7.54
C LEU A 344 21.32 16.77 8.72
N PHE A 345 21.25 16.23 9.94
CA PHE A 345 21.82 16.85 11.14
C PHE A 345 23.08 16.14 11.67
N GLY A 346 23.68 15.26 10.87
CA GLY A 346 24.98 14.63 11.18
C GLY A 346 24.91 13.54 12.26
N GLU A 347 23.73 13.01 12.54
CA GLU A 347 23.54 11.95 13.53
C GLU A 347 23.65 10.57 12.90
N GLY A 348 24.30 9.64 13.59
CA GLY A 348 24.33 8.23 13.24
C GLY A 348 22.93 7.62 13.36
N CYS A 349 22.54 6.80 12.38
CA CYS A 349 21.22 6.21 12.35
C CYS A 349 21.30 4.85 11.67
N ASP A 350 21.18 3.79 12.46
CA ASP A 350 21.07 2.44 11.93
C ASP A 350 19.64 2.16 11.48
N SER A 351 19.49 1.49 10.35
CA SER A 351 18.21 1.10 9.79
C SER A 351 18.30 -0.28 9.15
N MET A 352 17.31 -1.13 9.41
CA MET A 352 17.20 -2.46 8.82
C MET A 352 16.39 -2.44 7.51
N VAL A 353 16.59 -1.44 6.66
CA VAL A 353 15.84 -1.29 5.40
C VAL A 353 16.03 -2.43 4.40
N ASP A 354 17.00 -3.31 4.60
CA ASP A 354 17.26 -4.46 3.73
C ASP A 354 16.32 -5.64 4.00
N VAL A 355 15.60 -5.64 5.14
CA VAL A 355 14.66 -6.70 5.54
C VAL A 355 13.25 -6.12 5.66
N LEU A 356 12.72 -5.65 4.53
CA LEU A 356 11.40 -5.04 4.47
C LEU A 356 10.30 -6.09 4.37
N PRO A 357 9.32 -6.13 5.31
CA PRO A 357 8.14 -6.93 5.15
C PRO A 357 7.20 -6.24 4.17
N TYR A 358 6.59 -7.00 3.29
CA TYR A 358 5.59 -6.52 2.33
C TYR A 358 4.25 -7.18 2.63
N GLY A 359 3.25 -6.40 3.00
CA GLY A 359 1.88 -6.85 3.22
C GLY A 359 0.94 -6.37 2.13
N ILE A 360 0.11 -7.27 1.60
CA ILE A 360 -0.93 -6.98 0.62
C ILE A 360 -2.25 -7.37 1.27
N TYR A 361 -3.08 -6.38 1.52
CA TYR A 361 -4.33 -6.53 2.26
C TYR A 361 -5.51 -6.87 1.34
N ALA A 362 -5.27 -7.78 0.40
CA ALA A 362 -6.32 -8.41 -0.39
C ALA A 362 -7.15 -9.38 0.48
N ILE A 363 -8.14 -10.03 -0.10
CA ILE A 363 -8.89 -11.14 0.50
C ILE A 363 -8.70 -12.37 -0.39
N PRO A 364 -7.86 -13.35 0.07
CA PRO A 364 -7.08 -13.41 1.30
C PRO A 364 -5.86 -12.47 1.32
N GLU A 365 -5.31 -12.21 2.51
CA GLU A 365 -4.07 -11.47 2.69
C GLU A 365 -2.87 -12.21 2.12
N ILE A 366 -1.87 -11.44 1.68
CA ILE A 366 -0.54 -11.95 1.32
C ILE A 366 0.50 -11.17 2.10
N ALA A 367 1.52 -11.85 2.58
CA ALA A 367 2.68 -11.19 3.16
C ALA A 367 3.97 -11.91 2.78
N MET A 368 5.06 -11.15 2.69
CA MET A 368 6.37 -11.71 2.40
C MET A 368 7.49 -10.89 3.04
N VAL A 369 8.62 -11.55 3.31
CA VAL A 369 9.88 -10.93 3.71
C VAL A 369 11.04 -11.78 3.21
N GLY A 370 12.13 -11.14 2.82
CA GLY A 370 13.27 -11.82 2.22
C GLY A 370 13.09 -12.12 0.73
N ARG A 371 13.69 -13.20 0.24
CA ARG A 371 13.76 -13.55 -1.19
C ARG A 371 12.67 -14.54 -1.58
N SER A 372 12.20 -14.44 -2.82
CA SER A 372 11.35 -15.46 -3.46
C SER A 372 12.18 -16.59 -4.08
N GLU A 373 11.52 -17.68 -4.48
CA GLU A 373 12.19 -18.75 -5.24
C GLU A 373 12.78 -18.24 -6.55
N GLU A 374 12.07 -17.34 -7.22
CA GLU A 374 12.55 -16.74 -8.46
C GLU A 374 13.81 -15.90 -8.26
N ASP A 375 13.89 -15.16 -7.14
CA ASP A 375 15.07 -14.37 -6.81
C ASP A 375 16.28 -15.25 -6.52
N LEU A 376 16.08 -16.33 -5.75
CA LEU A 376 17.12 -17.29 -5.41
C LEU A 376 17.59 -18.05 -6.66
N THR A 377 16.67 -18.51 -7.49
CA THR A 377 16.97 -19.20 -8.75
C THR A 377 17.76 -18.28 -9.70
N ARG A 378 17.34 -17.04 -9.85
CA ARG A 378 18.03 -16.04 -10.70
C ARG A 378 19.44 -15.74 -10.18
N ALA A 379 19.62 -15.76 -8.86
CA ALA A 379 20.93 -15.55 -8.21
C ALA A 379 21.83 -16.80 -8.22
N GLY A 380 21.32 -17.96 -8.67
CA GLY A 380 22.04 -19.24 -8.60
C GLY A 380 22.28 -19.72 -7.16
N GLN A 381 21.47 -19.26 -6.20
CA GLN A 381 21.59 -19.61 -4.79
C GLN A 381 20.74 -20.84 -4.50
N ALA A 382 21.35 -21.91 -3.97
CA ALA A 382 20.64 -23.11 -3.56
C ALA A 382 19.68 -22.81 -2.38
N TYR A 383 18.49 -23.38 -2.45
CA TYR A 383 17.47 -23.29 -1.41
C TYR A 383 16.66 -24.58 -1.31
N GLU A 384 16.02 -24.78 -0.18
CA GLU A 384 14.96 -25.78 0.03
C GLU A 384 13.70 -25.09 0.54
N THR A 385 12.55 -25.64 0.14
CA THR A 385 11.24 -25.09 0.50
C THR A 385 10.58 -25.89 1.62
N GLY A 386 9.97 -25.20 2.56
CA GLY A 386 9.08 -25.83 3.53
C GLY A 386 7.72 -25.15 3.53
N VAL A 387 6.65 -25.93 3.49
CA VAL A 387 5.27 -25.43 3.43
C VAL A 387 4.45 -25.99 4.58
N ALA A 388 3.63 -25.13 5.17
CA ALA A 388 2.58 -25.48 6.14
C ALA A 388 1.24 -24.94 5.64
N GLN A 389 0.24 -25.78 5.52
CA GLN A 389 -1.11 -25.37 5.15
C GLN A 389 -1.92 -25.07 6.41
N TYR A 390 -2.72 -23.99 6.40
CA TYR A 390 -3.57 -23.64 7.56
C TYR A 390 -4.56 -24.74 7.92
N ARG A 391 -5.08 -25.47 6.93
CA ARG A 391 -5.96 -26.63 7.16
C ARG A 391 -5.32 -27.76 7.97
N GLU A 392 -3.99 -27.80 8.07
CA GLU A 392 -3.23 -28.78 8.85
C GLU A 392 -2.95 -28.31 10.28
N ILE A 393 -3.28 -27.05 10.57
CA ILE A 393 -3.04 -26.38 11.85
C ILE A 393 -4.37 -26.18 12.57
N ALA A 394 -4.43 -26.51 13.86
CA ALA A 394 -5.66 -26.39 14.65
C ALA A 394 -6.28 -24.97 14.57
N ARG A 395 -5.46 -23.94 14.63
CA ARG A 395 -5.94 -22.55 14.51
C ARG A 395 -6.55 -22.25 13.14
N GLY A 396 -5.96 -22.75 12.07
CA GLY A 396 -6.50 -22.60 10.70
C GLY A 396 -7.87 -23.26 10.55
N GLN A 397 -8.03 -24.46 11.11
CA GLN A 397 -9.33 -25.15 11.15
C GLN A 397 -10.38 -24.37 11.97
N LEU A 398 -10.00 -23.83 13.14
CA LEU A 398 -10.88 -22.99 13.96
C LEU A 398 -11.30 -21.70 13.27
N LEU A 399 -10.45 -21.14 12.42
CA LEU A 399 -10.76 -19.95 11.62
C LEU A 399 -11.59 -20.27 10.37
N GLY A 400 -11.66 -21.55 9.97
CA GLY A 400 -12.28 -21.96 8.70
C GLY A 400 -11.44 -21.56 7.48
N ASP A 401 -10.16 -21.23 7.65
CA ASP A 401 -9.25 -20.86 6.56
C ASP A 401 -8.60 -22.09 5.95
N ALA A 402 -9.21 -22.61 4.89
CA ALA A 402 -8.74 -23.80 4.18
C ALA A 402 -7.66 -23.51 3.12
N ILE A 403 -7.43 -22.25 2.79
CA ILE A 403 -6.53 -21.80 1.72
C ILE A 403 -5.21 -21.24 2.23
N GLY A 404 -5.19 -20.78 3.48
CA GLY A 404 -4.00 -20.19 4.07
C GLY A 404 -2.81 -21.14 4.07
N MET A 405 -1.62 -20.59 3.78
CA MET A 405 -0.36 -21.31 3.91
C MET A 405 0.79 -20.37 4.28
N LEU A 406 1.82 -20.96 4.88
CA LEU A 406 3.10 -20.33 5.12
C LEU A 406 4.20 -21.14 4.44
N LYS A 407 5.06 -20.46 3.71
CA LYS A 407 6.22 -21.01 3.00
C LYS A 407 7.51 -20.42 3.53
N LEU A 408 8.47 -21.29 3.83
CA LEU A 408 9.84 -20.94 4.20
C LEU A 408 10.78 -21.30 3.07
N LEU A 409 11.77 -20.45 2.81
CA LEU A 409 12.92 -20.73 1.97
C LEU A 409 14.15 -20.74 2.86
N ILE A 410 14.90 -21.86 2.84
CA ILE A 410 16.09 -22.05 3.67
C ILE A 410 17.28 -22.43 2.84
N GLN A 411 18.47 -22.03 3.26
CA GLN A 411 19.72 -22.46 2.65
C GLN A 411 20.03 -23.92 3.09
N PRO A 412 20.32 -24.85 2.17
CA PRO A 412 20.44 -26.27 2.50
C PRO A 412 21.52 -26.61 3.52
N ASP A 413 22.71 -26.03 3.42
CA ASP A 413 23.86 -26.38 4.26
C ASP A 413 23.80 -25.72 5.64
N THR A 414 23.47 -24.42 5.69
CA THR A 414 23.48 -23.60 6.92
C THR A 414 22.12 -23.56 7.61
N ARG A 415 21.05 -23.94 6.90
CA ARG A 415 19.63 -23.81 7.30
C ARG A 415 19.19 -22.37 7.56
N ALA A 416 20.02 -21.37 7.13
CA ALA A 416 19.67 -19.96 7.28
C ALA A 416 18.34 -19.67 6.56
N VAL A 417 17.49 -18.86 7.19
CA VAL A 417 16.24 -18.40 6.59
C VAL A 417 16.54 -17.40 5.48
N LEU A 418 16.08 -17.65 4.26
CA LEU A 418 16.29 -16.80 3.08
C LEU A 418 15.05 -15.99 2.71
N GLY A 419 13.88 -16.54 2.97
CA GLY A 419 12.60 -15.89 2.69
C GLY A 419 11.44 -16.55 3.41
N VAL A 420 10.41 -15.75 3.66
CA VAL A 420 9.15 -16.19 4.25
C VAL A 420 8.01 -15.58 3.46
N HIS A 421 7.05 -16.39 3.08
CA HIS A 421 5.88 -15.99 2.31
C HIS A 421 4.64 -16.60 2.94
N ALA A 422 3.58 -15.83 3.02
CA ALA A 422 2.32 -16.30 3.59
C ALA A 422 1.12 -15.78 2.79
N ILE A 423 0.08 -16.59 2.72
CA ILE A 423 -1.24 -16.22 2.23
C ILE A 423 -2.29 -16.72 3.22
N GLY A 424 -3.37 -15.97 3.41
CA GLY A 424 -4.47 -16.35 4.29
C GLY A 424 -4.69 -15.38 5.44
N THR A 425 -5.60 -15.73 6.33
CA THR A 425 -5.98 -14.91 7.48
C THR A 425 -4.78 -14.58 8.36
N GLY A 426 -4.55 -13.27 8.61
CA GLY A 426 -3.48 -12.80 9.49
C GLY A 426 -2.07 -12.97 8.93
N ALA A 427 -1.91 -13.19 7.61
CA ALA A 427 -0.59 -13.33 6.99
C ALA A 427 0.30 -12.11 7.25
N THR A 428 -0.27 -10.89 7.26
CA THR A 428 0.45 -9.63 7.48
C THR A 428 0.95 -9.46 8.91
N GLU A 429 0.34 -10.12 9.89
CA GLU A 429 0.83 -10.17 11.28
C GLU A 429 1.83 -11.33 11.47
N LEU A 430 1.51 -12.49 10.88
CA LEU A 430 2.32 -13.70 11.00
C LEU A 430 3.73 -13.52 10.45
N ILE A 431 3.89 -12.74 9.39
CA ILE A 431 5.17 -12.52 8.70
C ILE A 431 6.27 -11.95 9.61
N HIS A 432 5.91 -11.20 10.66
CA HIS A 432 6.86 -10.53 11.53
C HIS A 432 7.71 -11.48 12.38
N ILE A 433 7.23 -12.70 12.66
CA ILE A 433 8.05 -13.73 13.30
C ILE A 433 9.22 -14.11 12.38
N GLY A 434 8.93 -14.38 11.10
CA GLY A 434 9.94 -14.69 10.11
C GLY A 434 10.89 -13.51 9.84
N GLN A 435 10.36 -12.29 9.80
CA GLN A 435 11.16 -11.08 9.68
C GLN A 435 12.20 -10.97 10.81
N ALA A 436 11.80 -11.19 12.06
CA ALA A 436 12.69 -11.12 13.20
C ALA A 436 13.83 -12.16 13.10
N VAL A 437 13.49 -13.41 12.76
CA VAL A 437 14.47 -14.49 12.62
C VAL A 437 15.43 -14.19 11.46
N LEU A 438 14.92 -13.75 10.31
CA LEU A 438 15.72 -13.40 9.15
C LEU A 438 16.65 -12.21 9.44
N ALA A 439 16.14 -11.15 10.06
CA ALA A 439 16.92 -9.96 10.43
C ALA A 439 18.08 -10.24 11.40
N LEU A 440 17.90 -11.25 12.27
CA LEU A 440 18.93 -11.70 13.22
C LEU A 440 19.85 -12.78 12.65
N GLY A 441 19.74 -13.14 11.36
CA GLY A 441 20.53 -14.19 10.73
C GLY A 441 20.19 -15.59 11.27
N GLY A 442 18.96 -15.79 11.71
CA GLY A 442 18.53 -17.05 12.32
C GLY A 442 18.32 -18.17 11.30
N THR A 443 18.19 -19.39 11.81
CA THR A 443 18.04 -20.62 11.03
C THR A 443 16.68 -21.26 11.25
N ALA A 444 16.30 -22.21 10.39
CA ALA A 444 15.09 -23.01 10.53
C ALA A 444 15.04 -23.81 11.84
N ASP A 445 16.19 -24.09 12.45
CA ASP A 445 16.28 -24.79 13.73
C ASP A 445 15.55 -24.02 14.86
N TYR A 446 15.60 -22.67 14.82
CA TYR A 446 14.82 -21.87 15.77
C TYR A 446 13.33 -22.23 15.76
N PHE A 447 12.74 -22.38 14.60
CA PHE A 447 11.30 -22.71 14.48
C PHE A 447 10.97 -24.12 14.96
N VAL A 448 11.93 -25.05 14.87
CA VAL A 448 11.77 -26.42 15.37
C VAL A 448 11.88 -26.49 16.88
N ASP A 449 12.85 -25.76 17.45
CA ASP A 449 13.17 -25.82 18.87
C ASP A 449 12.30 -24.89 19.72
N ALA A 450 11.77 -23.81 19.12
CA ALA A 450 10.91 -22.86 19.81
C ALA A 450 9.57 -23.49 20.21
N VAL A 451 9.06 -23.09 21.38
CA VAL A 451 7.71 -23.43 21.83
C VAL A 451 6.76 -22.30 21.41
N PHE A 452 5.90 -22.58 20.45
CA PHE A 452 4.83 -21.67 20.05
C PHE A 452 3.57 -21.92 20.90
N ASN A 453 2.81 -20.86 21.12
CA ASN A 453 1.52 -20.97 21.80
C ASN A 453 0.54 -21.79 20.94
N TYR A 454 -0.28 -22.63 21.60
CA TYR A 454 -1.25 -23.50 20.94
C TYR A 454 -2.68 -23.19 21.42
N PRO A 455 -3.69 -23.06 20.52
CA PRO A 455 -3.59 -23.05 19.04
C PRO A 455 -3.33 -21.65 18.50
N THR A 456 -2.30 -21.48 17.69
CA THR A 456 -1.99 -20.23 16.98
C THR A 456 -1.54 -20.51 15.55
N LEU A 457 -1.61 -19.51 14.64
CA LEU A 457 -1.05 -19.63 13.29
C LEU A 457 0.48 -19.67 13.28
N ALA A 458 1.14 -19.25 14.37
CA ALA A 458 2.59 -19.33 14.52
C ALA A 458 3.14 -20.76 14.42
N GLU A 459 2.30 -21.80 14.71
CA GLU A 459 2.67 -23.20 14.50
C GLU A 459 3.05 -23.54 13.05
N CYS A 460 2.55 -22.75 12.08
CA CYS A 460 2.92 -22.90 10.67
C CYS A 460 4.44 -22.82 10.47
N TYR A 461 5.14 -21.99 11.24
CA TYR A 461 6.60 -21.90 11.16
C TYR A 461 7.28 -23.22 11.49
N ARG A 462 6.84 -23.89 12.57
CA ARG A 462 7.38 -25.18 12.98
C ARG A 462 7.09 -26.27 11.94
N VAL A 463 5.86 -26.33 11.44
CA VAL A 463 5.48 -27.32 10.42
C VAL A 463 6.25 -27.10 9.12
N ALA A 464 6.36 -25.86 8.66
CA ALA A 464 7.11 -25.52 7.45
C ALA A 464 8.62 -25.85 7.62
N ALA A 465 9.21 -25.49 8.76
CA ALA A 465 10.61 -25.81 9.05
C ALA A 465 10.87 -27.33 9.05
N LEU A 466 10.02 -28.12 9.74
CA LEU A 466 10.11 -29.57 9.74
C LEU A 466 9.93 -30.15 8.33
N ASN A 467 9.01 -29.60 7.52
CA ASN A 467 8.81 -30.03 6.13
C ASN A 467 10.09 -29.82 5.29
N ALA A 468 10.73 -28.64 5.38
CA ALA A 468 11.98 -28.37 4.69
C ALA A 468 13.13 -29.30 5.15
N LEU A 469 13.31 -29.42 6.45
CA LEU A 469 14.39 -30.24 7.03
C LEU A 469 14.24 -31.75 6.70
N ASN A 470 13.01 -32.23 6.62
CA ASN A 470 12.76 -33.62 6.21
C ASN A 470 13.12 -33.87 4.74
N LYS A 471 12.91 -32.90 3.86
CA LYS A 471 13.36 -33.00 2.45
C LYS A 471 14.87 -33.06 2.36
N LEU A 472 15.59 -32.21 3.13
CA LEU A 472 17.06 -32.21 3.17
C LEU A 472 17.67 -33.52 3.72
N ARG A 473 16.94 -34.24 4.60
CA ARG A 473 17.41 -35.54 5.12
C ARG A 473 17.23 -36.69 4.13
N ASN A 474 16.32 -36.53 3.18
CA ASN A 474 15.97 -37.57 2.18
C ASN A 474 16.64 -37.33 0.81
N ALA A 475 17.33 -36.19 0.65
CA ALA A 475 18.14 -35.84 -0.52
C ALA A 475 19.61 -36.28 -0.33
#